data_524f003bc91ddb775d21c7352eb1e8b8
#
_entry.id   524f003bc91ddb775d21c7352eb1e8b8
#
_cell.length_a   1.000
_cell.length_b   1.000
_cell.length_c   1.000
_cell.angle_alpha   90.00
_cell.angle_beta   90.00
_cell.angle_gamma   90.00
#
_symmetry.space_group_name_H-M   'P 1'
#
loop_
_entity.id
_entity.type
_entity.pdbx_description
1 polymer ?
#
loop_
_entity_poly.entity_id
_entity_poly.type
_entity_poly.pdbx_seq_one_letter_code
_entity_poly.pdbx_strand_id
1 'polypeptide(L)'
;RFYIWVIRGTPLLVQLFIIFYGLPSVGIMLDAFPAAVIAFAFNEGAYCAETMRGALESVPQGQLEAGYCVGMSWWQIMRRIVLPQALRTAVPALSNSLIGMIKDTSLASNITVAELFMAGQRVAARTYIFLPIYCEVAVVYLLFCTVITKLQGLLERQLNAHGFQ
;
A
#
# COMPACT_ATOMS: atom_id res chain seq x y z
N ARG A 1 2.86 4.79 17.31
CA ARG A 1 2.28 3.47 17.65
C ARG A 1 0.75 3.50 17.69
N PHE A 2 0.12 4.48 18.35
CA PHE A 2 -1.34 4.59 18.45
C PHE A 2 -2.03 4.69 17.07
N TYR A 3 -1.56 5.59 16.20
CA TYR A 3 -2.04 5.72 14.82
C TYR A 3 -2.00 4.37 14.06
N ILE A 4 -0.86 3.69 14.07
CA ILE A 4 -0.69 2.40 13.37
C ILE A 4 -1.65 1.35 13.92
N TRP A 5 -1.83 1.30 15.24
CA TRP A 5 -2.74 0.38 15.90
C TRP A 5 -4.20 0.62 15.49
N VAL A 6 -4.66 1.88 15.50
CA VAL A 6 -6.03 2.23 15.12
C VAL A 6 -6.29 1.92 13.64
N ILE A 7 -5.41 2.41 12.76
CA ILE A 7 -5.63 2.29 11.31
C ILE A 7 -5.53 0.84 10.83
N ARG A 8 -4.58 0.06 11.34
CA ARG A 8 -4.46 -1.36 10.98
C ARG A 8 -5.48 -2.25 11.68
N GLY A 9 -6.07 -1.78 12.77
CA GLY A 9 -7.12 -2.48 13.51
C GLY A 9 -8.55 -2.22 12.99
N THR A 10 -8.72 -1.34 11.98
CA THR A 10 -10.03 -0.99 11.43
C THR A 10 -10.07 -1.23 9.91
N PRO A 11 -11.23 -1.68 9.36
CA PRO A 11 -11.36 -1.88 7.91
C PRO A 11 -11.24 -0.56 7.14
N LEU A 12 -10.54 -0.60 6.00
CA LEU A 12 -10.41 0.57 5.12
C LEU A 12 -11.75 1.15 4.67
N LEU A 13 -12.76 0.30 4.41
CA LEU A 13 -14.10 0.75 4.05
C LEU A 13 -14.75 1.60 5.16
N VAL A 14 -14.55 1.22 6.43
CA VAL A 14 -15.05 2.00 7.58
C VAL A 14 -14.33 3.35 7.65
N GLN A 15 -13.01 3.38 7.42
CA GLN A 15 -12.24 4.62 7.38
C GLN A 15 -12.73 5.56 6.27
N LEU A 16 -13.01 5.02 5.07
CA LEU A 16 -13.64 5.74 3.96
C LEU A 16 -14.97 6.38 4.38
N PHE A 17 -15.83 5.62 5.05
CA PHE A 17 -17.14 6.11 5.50
C PHE A 17 -17.04 7.16 6.59
N ILE A 18 -16.10 7.01 7.52
CA ILE A 18 -15.84 8.03 8.56
C ILE A 18 -15.41 9.35 7.90
N ILE A 19 -14.52 9.30 6.91
CA ILE A 19 -14.03 10.50 6.23
C ILE A 19 -15.12 11.12 5.36
N PHE A 20 -15.83 10.34 4.58
CA PHE A 20 -16.79 10.87 3.60
C PHE A 20 -18.14 11.24 4.22
N TYR A 21 -18.70 10.39 5.09
CA TYR A 21 -20.01 10.61 5.72
C TYR A 21 -19.91 11.17 7.13
N GLY A 22 -18.80 10.94 7.83
CA GLY A 22 -18.64 11.37 9.22
C GLY A 22 -18.14 12.81 9.36
N LEU A 23 -17.15 13.25 8.57
CA LEU A 23 -16.59 14.60 8.67
C LEU A 23 -17.60 15.73 8.42
N PRO A 24 -18.61 15.58 7.55
CA PRO A 24 -19.66 16.60 7.40
C PRO A 24 -20.39 16.94 8.69
N SER A 25 -20.51 16.01 9.65
CA SER A 25 -21.14 16.28 10.96
C SER A 25 -20.36 17.28 11.82
N VAL A 26 -19.07 17.46 11.55
CA VAL A 26 -18.20 18.46 12.20
C VAL A 26 -17.87 19.65 11.29
N GLY A 27 -18.63 19.82 10.21
CA GLY A 27 -18.52 20.97 9.28
C GLY A 27 -17.46 20.83 8.18
N ILE A 28 -16.82 19.68 8.02
CA ILE A 28 -15.80 19.43 7.00
C ILE A 28 -16.44 18.62 5.88
N MET A 29 -16.75 19.28 4.76
CA MET A 29 -17.27 18.62 3.56
C MET A 29 -16.14 18.37 2.56
N LEU A 30 -16.00 17.13 2.13
CA LEU A 30 -15.04 16.71 1.11
C LEU A 30 -15.79 16.04 -0.05
N ASP A 31 -15.35 16.34 -1.27
CA ASP A 31 -15.76 15.57 -2.43
C ASP A 31 -15.29 14.12 -2.34
N ALA A 32 -15.97 13.21 -3.02
CA ALA A 32 -15.70 11.78 -2.94
C ALA A 32 -14.23 11.41 -3.26
N PHE A 33 -13.65 12.01 -4.31
CA PHE A 33 -12.28 11.71 -4.72
C PHE A 33 -11.23 12.16 -3.68
N PRO A 34 -11.21 13.41 -3.19
CA PRO A 34 -10.34 13.82 -2.08
C PRO A 34 -10.53 12.98 -0.81
N ALA A 35 -11.77 12.65 -0.46
CA ALA A 35 -12.04 11.81 0.69
C ALA A 35 -11.42 10.40 0.54
N ALA A 36 -11.54 9.80 -0.65
CA ALA A 36 -10.89 8.53 -0.97
C ALA A 36 -9.36 8.63 -0.86
N VAL A 37 -8.75 9.66 -1.48
CA VAL A 37 -7.29 9.84 -1.42
C VAL A 37 -6.80 9.96 0.02
N ILE A 38 -7.48 10.72 0.86
CA ILE A 38 -7.12 10.87 2.28
C ILE A 38 -7.22 9.53 3.01
N ALA A 39 -8.34 8.79 2.83
CA ALA A 39 -8.53 7.50 3.48
C ALA A 39 -7.43 6.49 3.08
N PHE A 40 -7.17 6.35 1.79
CA PHE A 40 -6.12 5.46 1.27
C PHE A 40 -4.73 5.89 1.74
N ALA A 41 -4.42 7.19 1.74
CA ALA A 41 -3.13 7.70 2.20
C ALA A 41 -2.89 7.41 3.69
N PHE A 42 -3.91 7.61 4.54
CA PHE A 42 -3.81 7.27 5.96
C PHE A 42 -3.68 5.77 6.18
N ASN A 43 -4.45 4.97 5.47
CA ASN A 43 -4.40 3.51 5.58
C ASN A 43 -3.03 2.98 5.14
N GLU A 44 -2.62 3.27 3.91
CA GLU A 44 -1.36 2.79 3.34
C GLU A 44 -0.15 3.32 4.10
N GLY A 45 -0.20 4.57 4.59
CA GLY A 45 0.85 5.14 5.44
C GLY A 45 1.10 4.34 6.72
N ALA A 46 0.05 3.77 7.33
CA ALA A 46 0.19 2.92 8.52
C ALA A 46 0.82 1.56 8.17
N TYR A 47 0.43 0.97 7.03
CA TYR A 47 1.02 -0.29 6.56
C TYR A 47 2.47 -0.10 6.12
N CYS A 48 2.79 0.97 5.36
CA CYS A 48 4.15 1.31 4.97
C CYS A 48 5.06 1.54 6.20
N ALA A 49 4.58 2.27 7.20
CA ALA A 49 5.35 2.53 8.43
C ALA A 49 5.70 1.22 9.16
N GLU A 50 4.77 0.28 9.25
CA GLU A 50 4.99 -1.01 9.90
C GLU A 50 5.92 -1.91 9.07
N THR A 51 5.76 -1.91 7.74
CA THR A 51 6.64 -2.64 6.82
C THR A 51 8.08 -2.13 6.95
N MET A 52 8.27 -0.81 6.96
CA MET A 52 9.61 -0.21 7.15
C MET A 52 10.20 -0.53 8.52
N ARG A 53 9.38 -0.49 9.58
CA ARG A 53 9.82 -0.88 10.92
C ARG A 53 10.30 -2.34 10.95
N GLY A 54 9.48 -3.27 10.41
CA GLY A 54 9.84 -4.69 10.34
C GLY A 54 11.10 -4.94 9.49
N ALA A 55 11.27 -4.21 8.39
CA ALA A 55 12.47 -4.30 7.57
C ALA A 55 13.72 -3.81 8.30
N LEU A 56 13.64 -2.73 9.07
CA LEU A 56 14.76 -2.25 9.89
C LEU A 56 15.11 -3.25 11.00
N GLU A 57 14.11 -3.83 11.66
CA GLU A 57 14.29 -4.82 12.71
C GLU A 57 14.81 -6.19 12.20
N SER A 58 14.64 -6.48 10.90
CA SER A 58 15.15 -7.71 10.29
C SER A 58 16.67 -7.73 10.12
N VAL A 59 17.32 -6.56 10.22
CA VAL A 59 18.80 -6.49 10.14
C VAL A 59 19.41 -7.04 11.43
N PRO A 60 20.29 -8.06 11.34
CA PRO A 60 20.87 -8.67 12.52
C PRO A 60 21.65 -7.66 13.39
N GLN A 61 21.46 -7.71 14.70
CA GLN A 61 22.16 -6.80 15.65
C GLN A 61 23.68 -6.88 15.54
N GLY A 62 24.24 -8.06 15.25
CA GLY A 62 25.67 -8.22 15.02
C GLY A 62 26.25 -7.34 13.90
N GLN A 63 25.43 -6.92 12.94
CA GLN A 63 25.84 -5.95 11.89
C GLN A 63 26.05 -4.56 12.48
N LEU A 64 25.22 -4.16 13.44
CA LEU A 64 25.36 -2.88 14.13
C LEU A 64 26.58 -2.93 15.06
N GLU A 65 26.74 -4.01 15.81
CA GLU A 65 27.86 -4.23 16.73
C GLU A 65 29.20 -4.22 15.98
N ALA A 66 29.29 -4.93 14.85
CA ALA A 66 30.47 -4.93 14.00
C ALA A 66 30.82 -3.53 13.49
N GLY A 67 29.81 -2.74 13.11
CA GLY A 67 30.00 -1.35 12.72
C GLY A 67 30.61 -0.50 13.84
N TYR A 68 30.12 -0.66 15.06
CA TYR A 68 30.69 0.04 16.23
C TYR A 68 32.12 -0.41 16.55
N CYS A 69 32.43 -1.71 16.43
CA CYS A 69 33.77 -2.24 16.65
C CYS A 69 34.85 -1.62 15.73
N VAL A 70 34.46 -1.26 14.50
CA VAL A 70 35.38 -0.56 13.56
C VAL A 70 35.31 0.96 13.64
N GLY A 71 34.67 1.49 14.70
CA GLY A 71 34.63 2.95 14.97
C GLY A 71 33.64 3.75 14.10
N MET A 72 32.65 3.09 13.48
CA MET A 72 31.62 3.81 12.70
C MET A 72 30.65 4.53 13.64
N SER A 73 30.31 5.76 13.28
CA SER A 73 29.21 6.49 13.93
C SER A 73 27.86 5.86 13.59
N TRP A 74 26.84 6.11 14.44
CA TRP A 74 25.47 5.64 14.21
C TRP A 74 24.93 5.97 12.80
N TRP A 75 25.19 7.21 12.30
CA TRP A 75 24.80 7.61 10.95
C TRP A 75 25.51 6.83 9.85
N GLN A 76 26.78 6.49 10.04
CA GLN A 76 27.54 5.68 9.09
C GLN A 76 27.01 4.24 9.06
N ILE A 77 26.72 3.65 10.22
CA ILE A 77 26.12 2.32 10.34
C ILE A 77 24.74 2.31 9.67
N MET A 78 23.89 3.27 10.00
CA MET A 78 22.55 3.37 9.43
C MET A 78 22.59 3.45 7.91
N ARG A 79 23.39 4.38 7.35
CA ARG A 79 23.45 4.63 5.91
C ARG A 79 24.16 3.54 5.13
N ARG A 80 25.23 2.94 5.67
CA ARG A 80 26.09 1.99 4.93
C ARG A 80 25.75 0.54 5.18
N ILE A 81 25.16 0.20 6.31
CA ILE A 81 24.90 -1.18 6.73
C ILE A 81 23.41 -1.45 6.80
N VAL A 82 22.67 -0.70 7.63
CA VAL A 82 21.28 -1.00 7.97
C VAL A 82 20.32 -0.68 6.82
N LEU A 83 20.32 0.56 6.34
CA LEU A 83 19.38 0.98 5.29
C LEU A 83 19.47 0.17 4.00
N PRO A 84 20.66 -0.14 3.45
CA PRO A 84 20.73 -0.96 2.23
C PRO A 84 20.14 -2.36 2.43
N GLN A 85 20.33 -2.98 3.59
CA GLN A 85 19.78 -4.29 3.90
C GLN A 85 18.26 -4.22 4.15
N ALA A 86 17.82 -3.24 4.96
CA ALA A 86 16.40 -3.02 5.23
C ALA A 86 15.59 -2.72 3.96
N LEU A 87 16.13 -1.92 3.03
CA LEU A 87 15.46 -1.61 1.76
C LEU A 87 15.24 -2.86 0.89
N ARG A 88 16.17 -3.81 0.88
CA ARG A 88 15.98 -5.08 0.14
C ARG A 88 14.80 -5.88 0.68
N THR A 89 14.58 -5.83 1.98
CA THR A 89 13.43 -6.49 2.62
C THR A 89 12.15 -5.67 2.43
N ALA A 90 12.23 -4.33 2.53
CA ALA A 90 11.08 -3.45 2.45
C ALA A 90 10.49 -3.35 1.03
N VAL A 91 11.33 -3.24 -0.01
CA VAL A 91 10.86 -2.97 -1.38
C VAL A 91 9.90 -4.02 -1.91
N PRO A 92 10.15 -5.33 -1.79
CA PRO A 92 9.18 -6.35 -2.21
C PRO A 92 7.85 -6.25 -1.44
N ALA A 93 7.91 -6.02 -0.12
CA ALA A 93 6.72 -5.90 0.72
C ALA A 93 5.89 -4.65 0.37
N LEU A 94 6.53 -3.49 0.15
CA LEU A 94 5.87 -2.25 -0.28
C LEU A 94 5.27 -2.38 -1.69
N SER A 95 5.96 -3.07 -2.59
CA SER A 95 5.43 -3.34 -3.93
C SER A 95 4.19 -4.22 -3.90
N ASN A 96 4.15 -5.24 -3.02
CA ASN A 96 2.96 -6.06 -2.80
C ASN A 96 1.80 -5.24 -2.21
N SER A 97 2.09 -4.31 -1.29
CA SER A 97 1.12 -3.36 -0.74
C SER A 97 0.49 -2.50 -1.84
N LEU A 98 1.30 -1.98 -2.78
CA LEU A 98 0.82 -1.24 -3.94
C LEU A 98 -0.15 -2.05 -4.80
N ILE A 99 0.14 -3.33 -5.06
CA ILE A 99 -0.76 -4.22 -5.81
C ILE A 99 -2.06 -4.45 -5.03
N GLY A 100 -1.99 -4.58 -3.70
CA GLY A 100 -3.14 -4.61 -2.81
C GLY A 100 -4.01 -3.37 -2.96
N MET A 101 -3.39 -2.18 -2.84
CA MET A 101 -4.06 -0.88 -2.92
C MET A 101 -4.80 -0.68 -4.25
N ILE A 102 -4.26 -1.16 -5.38
CA ILE A 102 -4.96 -1.10 -6.68
C ILE A 102 -6.29 -1.85 -6.64
N LYS A 103 -6.34 -2.99 -5.99
CA LYS A 103 -7.60 -3.74 -5.82
C LYS A 103 -8.54 -3.05 -4.84
N ASP A 104 -7.99 -2.48 -3.78
CA ASP A 104 -8.74 -1.76 -2.76
C ASP A 104 -9.37 -0.46 -3.27
N THR A 105 -8.88 0.11 -4.41
CA THR A 105 -9.54 1.25 -5.05
C THR A 105 -11.00 0.97 -5.39
N SER A 106 -11.40 -0.29 -5.59
CA SER A 106 -12.79 -0.69 -5.80
C SER A 106 -13.71 -0.31 -4.61
N LEU A 107 -13.16 -0.19 -3.40
CA LEU A 107 -13.93 0.25 -2.22
C LEU A 107 -14.41 1.69 -2.34
N ALA A 108 -13.70 2.52 -3.12
CA ALA A 108 -14.08 3.92 -3.34
C ALA A 108 -15.39 4.08 -4.12
N SER A 109 -15.85 3.02 -4.81
CA SER A 109 -17.19 2.98 -5.44
C SER A 109 -18.30 3.20 -4.41
N ASN A 110 -18.12 2.77 -3.16
CA ASN A 110 -19.10 2.91 -2.08
C ASN A 110 -19.30 4.36 -1.62
N ILE A 111 -18.38 5.26 -1.98
CA ILE A 111 -18.51 6.71 -1.75
C ILE A 111 -18.64 7.47 -3.08
N THR A 112 -19.17 6.83 -4.10
CA THR A 112 -19.49 7.39 -5.42
C THR A 112 -18.29 7.80 -6.30
N VAL A 113 -17.08 7.37 -5.99
CA VAL A 113 -15.93 7.58 -6.88
C VAL A 113 -16.10 6.74 -8.15
N ALA A 114 -16.07 7.39 -9.31
CA ALA A 114 -16.17 6.70 -10.60
C ALA A 114 -14.84 6.00 -10.92
N GLU A 115 -14.80 4.69 -10.68
CA GLU A 115 -13.66 3.82 -10.95
C GLU A 115 -14.14 2.54 -11.67
N LEU A 116 -13.23 1.60 -11.96
CA LEU A 116 -13.52 0.42 -12.77
C LEU A 116 -14.68 -0.44 -12.24
N PHE A 117 -14.68 -0.73 -10.92
CA PHE A 117 -15.73 -1.56 -10.32
C PHE A 117 -17.10 -0.87 -10.39
N MET A 118 -17.16 0.44 -10.12
CA MET A 118 -18.39 1.22 -10.27
C MET A 118 -18.89 1.25 -11.72
N ALA A 119 -17.97 1.32 -12.69
CA ALA A 119 -18.36 1.24 -14.11
C ALA A 119 -19.05 -0.11 -14.41
N GLY A 120 -18.46 -1.21 -13.94
CA GLY A 120 -19.07 -2.55 -14.04
C GLY A 120 -20.43 -2.63 -13.34
N GLN A 121 -20.56 -2.11 -12.12
CA GLN A 121 -21.83 -2.06 -11.39
C GLN A 121 -22.92 -1.33 -12.17
N ARG A 122 -22.60 -0.18 -12.79
CA ARG A 122 -23.56 0.59 -13.61
C ARG A 122 -24.03 -0.18 -14.84
N VAL A 123 -23.12 -0.90 -15.50
CA VAL A 123 -23.47 -1.74 -16.65
C VAL A 123 -24.33 -2.92 -16.20
N ALA A 124 -23.93 -3.62 -15.15
CA ALA A 124 -24.68 -4.75 -14.58
C ALA A 124 -26.10 -4.34 -14.16
N ALA A 125 -26.23 -3.17 -13.51
CA ALA A 125 -27.55 -2.65 -13.10
C ALA A 125 -28.46 -2.27 -14.26
N ARG A 126 -27.90 -1.85 -15.42
CA ARG A 126 -28.68 -1.51 -16.63
C ARG A 126 -29.10 -2.75 -17.43
N THR A 127 -28.23 -3.74 -17.48
CA THR A 127 -28.42 -4.92 -18.32
C THR A 127 -29.02 -6.11 -17.58
N TYR A 128 -28.97 -6.09 -16.23
CA TYR A 128 -29.30 -7.22 -15.34
C TYR A 128 -28.45 -8.47 -15.60
N ILE A 129 -27.27 -8.31 -16.24
CA ILE A 129 -26.31 -9.36 -16.53
C ILE A 129 -25.14 -9.22 -15.55
N PHE A 130 -25.23 -9.86 -14.38
CA PHE A 130 -24.25 -9.67 -13.30
C PHE A 130 -22.97 -10.50 -13.49
N LEU A 131 -23.10 -11.81 -13.69
CA LEU A 131 -21.94 -12.71 -13.72
C LEU A 131 -20.94 -12.36 -14.84
N PRO A 132 -21.34 -12.22 -16.11
CA PRO A 132 -20.41 -11.86 -17.17
C PRO A 132 -19.71 -10.53 -16.92
N ILE A 133 -20.43 -9.49 -16.50
CA ILE A 133 -19.88 -8.16 -16.27
C ILE A 133 -18.84 -8.18 -15.13
N TYR A 134 -19.14 -8.86 -14.01
CA TYR A 134 -18.15 -8.96 -12.93
C TYR A 134 -16.96 -9.84 -13.30
N CYS A 135 -17.12 -10.85 -14.14
CA CYS A 135 -16.00 -11.59 -14.72
C CYS A 135 -15.10 -10.67 -15.59
N GLU A 136 -15.71 -9.81 -16.43
CA GLU A 136 -14.96 -8.84 -17.23
C GLU A 136 -14.17 -7.86 -16.35
N VAL A 137 -14.81 -7.31 -15.31
CA VAL A 137 -14.14 -6.44 -14.33
C VAL A 137 -12.98 -7.18 -13.66
N ALA A 138 -13.18 -8.43 -13.26
CA ALA A 138 -12.12 -9.25 -12.64
C ALA A 138 -10.94 -9.49 -13.61
N VAL A 139 -11.22 -9.75 -14.89
CA VAL A 139 -10.18 -9.90 -15.92
C VAL A 139 -9.38 -8.62 -16.10
N VAL A 140 -10.04 -7.45 -16.11
CA VAL A 140 -9.34 -6.15 -16.22
C VAL A 140 -8.43 -5.93 -15.01
N TYR A 141 -8.92 -6.16 -13.77
CA TYR A 141 -8.06 -6.09 -12.57
C TYR A 141 -6.89 -7.07 -12.65
N LEU A 142 -7.13 -8.31 -13.10
CA LEU A 142 -6.09 -9.32 -13.26
C LEU A 142 -5.00 -8.86 -14.23
N LEU A 143 -5.38 -8.25 -15.37
CA LEU A 143 -4.43 -7.70 -16.34
C LEU A 143 -3.57 -6.59 -15.72
N PHE A 144 -4.21 -5.61 -15.06
CA PHE A 144 -3.48 -4.53 -14.37
C PHE A 144 -2.52 -5.08 -13.32
N CYS A 145 -3.00 -5.94 -12.42
CA CYS A 145 -2.16 -6.55 -11.38
C CYS A 145 -1.01 -7.37 -11.99
N THR A 146 -1.26 -8.10 -13.09
CA THR A 146 -0.22 -8.89 -13.77
C THR A 146 0.89 -8.01 -14.35
N VAL A 147 0.53 -6.88 -14.99
CA VAL A 147 1.50 -5.93 -15.52
C VAL A 147 2.36 -5.37 -14.38
N ILE A 148 1.74 -4.93 -13.29
CA ILE A 148 2.44 -4.34 -12.15
C ILE A 148 3.32 -5.37 -11.44
N THR A 149 2.85 -6.62 -11.28
CA THR A 149 3.66 -7.71 -10.72
C THR A 149 4.90 -8.01 -11.57
N LYS A 150 4.77 -7.96 -12.90
CA LYS A 150 5.94 -8.12 -13.80
C LYS A 150 6.93 -6.96 -13.64
N LEU A 151 6.44 -5.72 -13.57
CA LEU A 151 7.30 -4.55 -13.33
C LEU A 151 7.99 -4.63 -11.98
N GLN A 152 7.28 -5.04 -10.93
CA GLN A 152 7.85 -5.31 -9.61
C GLN A 152 8.99 -6.33 -9.69
N GLY A 153 8.78 -7.47 -10.34
CA GLY A 153 9.80 -8.50 -10.47
C GLY A 153 11.06 -8.04 -11.22
N LEU A 154 10.93 -7.10 -12.17
CA LEU A 154 12.07 -6.47 -12.84
C LEU A 154 12.83 -5.54 -11.88
N LEU A 155 12.13 -4.72 -11.08
CA LEU A 155 12.74 -3.86 -10.07
C LEU A 155 13.47 -4.67 -8.99
N GLU A 156 12.86 -5.74 -8.50
CA GLU A 156 13.47 -6.63 -7.50
C GLU A 156 14.74 -7.30 -8.03
N ARG A 157 14.74 -7.75 -9.29
CA ARG A 157 15.92 -8.32 -9.94
C ARG A 157 17.06 -7.29 -10.04
N GLN A 158 16.75 -6.04 -10.40
CA GLN A 158 17.76 -4.98 -10.44
C GLN A 158 18.34 -4.66 -9.06
N LEU A 159 17.50 -4.58 -8.03
CA LEU A 159 17.94 -4.37 -6.64
C LEU A 159 18.84 -5.50 -6.14
N ASN A 160 18.53 -6.75 -6.50
CA ASN A 160 19.34 -7.90 -6.12
C ASN A 160 20.64 -8.01 -6.95
N ALA A 161 20.64 -7.58 -8.21
CA ALA A 161 21.83 -7.60 -9.09
C ALA A 161 22.85 -6.51 -8.70
N HIS A 162 22.41 -5.37 -8.18
CA HIS A 162 23.28 -4.29 -7.67
C HIS A 162 23.64 -4.50 -6.19
N GLY A 163 23.36 -5.67 -5.66
CA GLY A 163 23.73 -6.07 -4.30
C GLY A 163 25.25 -6.17 -4.20
N PHE A 164 25.85 -5.22 -3.48
CA PHE A 164 27.25 -5.19 -3.12
C PHE A 164 27.79 -6.61 -2.81
N GLN A 165 28.76 -7.02 -3.68
CA GLN A 165 29.72 -8.05 -3.30
C GLN A 165 30.58 -7.54 -2.15
#